data_75d898149d25f196fb63e18b1539ee0a
#
_entry.id   75d898149d25f196fb63e18b1539ee0a
#
_cell.length_a   1.000
_cell.length_b   1.000
_cell.length_c   1.000
_cell.angle_alpha   90.00
_cell.angle_beta   90.00
_cell.angle_gamma   90.00
#
_symmetry.space_group_name_H-M   'P 1'
#
loop_
_entity.id
_entity.type
_entity.pdbx_description
1 polymer ?
#
loop_
_entity_poly.entity_id
_entity_poly.type
_entity_poly.pdbx_seq_one_letter_code
_entity_poly.pdbx_strand_id
1 'polypeptide(L)'
;MPTAVNYTAMTTAYPLTWATIYPRTPQHKRETARFEVGFSTARDDLLNELRLLGAKNLVISSNVPLRRDGLPYAKYKEPNDPGVAVYFQIKDKNYALCCDRWIKVKDNLRAIGLHIAAMRGMERWGVGSVEQAFMGYQALPPQREKKWWDVLGVSPRATEEEIKEAYRKLARKHHPDYGGSDEQMAIINAAYEQAKQFDYKVQL
;
A
#
# COMPACT_ATOMS: atom_id res chain seq x y z
N MET A 1 4.30 0.19 -36.13
CA MET A 1 4.94 -0.60 -35.04
C MET A 1 4.76 0.19 -33.76
N PRO A 2 3.91 -0.22 -32.78
CA PRO A 2 3.86 0.48 -31.52
C PRO A 2 5.15 0.17 -30.75
N THR A 3 5.90 1.23 -30.44
CA THR A 3 7.10 1.21 -29.60
C THR A 3 6.75 0.63 -28.23
N ALA A 4 7.50 -0.37 -27.82
CA ALA A 4 7.40 -0.97 -26.48
C ALA A 4 7.52 0.14 -25.43
N VAL A 5 6.44 0.39 -24.72
CA VAL A 5 6.40 1.36 -23.63
C VAL A 5 7.20 0.77 -22.47
N ASN A 6 8.37 1.33 -22.19
CA ASN A 6 9.12 1.06 -20.98
C ASN A 6 8.23 1.45 -19.79
N TYR A 7 7.58 0.47 -19.19
CA TYR A 7 6.91 0.65 -17.91
C TYR A 7 7.99 0.86 -16.84
N THR A 8 8.24 2.11 -16.49
CA THR A 8 9.12 2.45 -15.38
C THR A 8 8.57 1.77 -14.13
N ALA A 9 9.20 0.67 -13.73
CA ALA A 9 8.98 -0.14 -12.54
C ALA A 9 7.57 -0.05 -11.90
N MET A 10 6.57 -0.68 -12.53
CA MET A 10 5.30 -0.94 -11.88
C MET A 10 5.45 -2.15 -10.96
N THR A 11 5.09 -2.00 -9.71
CA THR A 11 5.03 -3.10 -8.75
C THR A 11 3.57 -3.37 -8.39
N THR A 12 3.16 -4.64 -8.45
CA THR A 12 1.88 -5.07 -7.89
C THR A 12 2.15 -5.67 -6.51
N ALA A 13 1.43 -5.23 -5.48
CA ALA A 13 1.61 -5.68 -4.11
C ALA A 13 0.41 -6.52 -3.63
N TYR A 14 0.71 -7.63 -2.97
CA TYR A 14 -0.22 -8.52 -2.29
C TYR A 14 0.39 -8.93 -0.94
N PRO A 15 -0.37 -9.01 0.15
CA PRO A 15 -1.78 -8.59 0.29
C PRO A 15 -1.98 -7.08 0.19
N LEU A 16 -3.26 -6.65 0.24
CA LEU A 16 -3.63 -5.24 0.22
C LEU A 16 -2.98 -4.46 1.37
N THR A 17 -2.18 -3.48 1.04
CA THR A 17 -1.70 -2.46 1.95
C THR A 17 -2.58 -1.21 1.77
N TRP A 18 -3.30 -0.82 2.82
CA TRP A 18 -4.23 0.32 2.79
C TRP A 18 -3.59 1.56 3.36
N ALA A 19 -3.79 2.71 2.72
CA ALA A 19 -3.27 3.97 3.26
C ALA A 19 -4.15 4.44 4.43
N THR A 20 -3.54 4.65 5.60
CA THR A 20 -4.23 4.96 6.86
C THR A 20 -5.04 6.25 6.85
N ILE A 21 -4.72 7.17 5.93
CA ILE A 21 -5.48 8.42 5.73
C ILE A 21 -6.88 8.19 5.16
N TYR A 22 -7.16 7.01 4.61
CA TYR A 22 -8.46 6.68 4.03
C TYR A 22 -9.29 5.83 5.00
N PRO A 23 -10.51 6.24 5.33
CA PRO A 23 -11.44 5.39 6.06
C PRO A 23 -11.84 4.20 5.19
N ARG A 24 -12.10 3.05 5.84
CA ARG A 24 -12.61 1.85 5.15
C ARG A 24 -14.12 1.92 5.00
N THR A 25 -14.61 1.47 3.84
CA THR A 25 -16.04 1.28 3.62
C THR A 25 -16.51 -0.01 4.29
N PRO A 26 -17.44 0.04 5.24
CA PRO A 26 -18.02 -1.16 5.84
C PRO A 26 -18.60 -2.09 4.77
N GLN A 27 -18.44 -3.40 4.94
CA GLN A 27 -18.85 -4.39 3.93
C GLN A 27 -20.31 -4.24 3.48
N HIS A 28 -21.22 -3.98 4.42
CA HIS A 28 -22.65 -3.80 4.15
C HIS A 28 -23.01 -2.51 3.39
N LYS A 29 -22.05 -1.57 3.27
CA LYS A 29 -22.21 -0.32 2.50
C LYS A 29 -21.55 -0.38 1.12
N ARG A 30 -20.89 -1.50 0.78
CA ARG A 30 -20.30 -1.69 -0.54
C ARG A 30 -21.39 -1.96 -1.57
N GLU A 31 -21.23 -1.39 -2.75
CA GLU A 31 -22.23 -1.37 -3.80
C GLU A 31 -21.77 -2.11 -5.05
N THR A 32 -22.71 -2.55 -5.87
CA THR A 32 -22.42 -3.02 -7.22
C THR A 32 -22.25 -1.85 -8.15
N ALA A 33 -21.10 -1.77 -8.84
CA ALA A 33 -20.87 -0.74 -9.84
C ALA A 33 -21.56 -1.07 -11.16
N ARG A 34 -21.77 -0.03 -11.98
CA ARG A 34 -22.27 -0.12 -13.35
C ARG A 34 -21.15 0.06 -14.39
N PHE A 35 -19.90 -0.23 -14.01
CA PHE A 35 -18.78 -0.16 -14.94
C PHE A 35 -18.73 -1.42 -15.80
N GLU A 36 -18.89 -1.28 -17.10
CA GLU A 36 -18.85 -2.39 -18.06
C GLU A 36 -17.41 -2.61 -18.55
N VAL A 37 -16.49 -2.92 -17.64
CA VAL A 37 -15.07 -3.15 -17.96
C VAL A 37 -14.57 -4.47 -17.40
N GLY A 38 -13.61 -5.09 -18.09
CA GLY A 38 -12.82 -6.22 -17.59
C GLY A 38 -11.71 -5.74 -16.63
N PHE A 39 -11.17 -6.68 -15.84
CA PHE A 39 -10.06 -6.38 -14.91
C PHE A 39 -8.85 -5.80 -15.63
N SER A 40 -8.42 -6.43 -16.74
CA SER A 40 -7.25 -5.98 -17.52
C SER A 40 -7.47 -4.57 -18.06
N THR A 41 -8.65 -4.30 -18.64
CA THR A 41 -8.99 -2.98 -19.18
C THR A 41 -8.99 -1.92 -18.08
N ALA A 42 -9.61 -2.22 -16.92
CA ALA A 42 -9.64 -1.27 -15.80
C ALA A 42 -8.22 -0.95 -15.27
N ARG A 43 -7.33 -1.97 -15.22
CA ARG A 43 -5.94 -1.81 -14.84
C ARG A 43 -5.17 -0.98 -15.89
N ASP A 44 -5.31 -1.32 -17.15
CA ASP A 44 -4.55 -0.69 -18.24
C ASP A 44 -4.99 0.78 -18.42
N ASP A 45 -6.28 1.08 -18.29
CA ASP A 45 -6.81 2.44 -18.26
C ASP A 45 -6.22 3.24 -17.08
N LEU A 46 -6.20 2.66 -15.88
CA LEU A 46 -5.60 3.28 -14.70
C LEU A 46 -4.11 3.59 -14.93
N LEU A 47 -3.35 2.64 -15.47
CA LEU A 47 -1.93 2.80 -15.77
C LEU A 47 -1.70 3.90 -16.82
N ASN A 48 -2.56 3.96 -17.85
CA ASN A 48 -2.49 5.01 -18.84
C ASN A 48 -2.75 6.41 -18.23
N GLU A 49 -3.74 6.54 -17.35
CA GLU A 49 -4.00 7.80 -16.66
C GLU A 49 -2.84 8.23 -15.77
N LEU A 50 -2.23 7.30 -15.02
CA LEU A 50 -1.03 7.56 -14.21
C LEU A 50 0.17 7.99 -15.08
N ARG A 51 0.36 7.34 -16.24
CA ARG A 51 1.40 7.74 -17.21
C ARG A 51 1.17 9.15 -17.74
N LEU A 52 -0.06 9.47 -18.12
CA LEU A 52 -0.43 10.80 -18.61
C LEU A 52 -0.31 11.88 -17.52
N LEU A 53 -0.46 11.49 -16.25
CA LEU A 53 -0.21 12.33 -15.08
C LEU A 53 1.28 12.59 -14.82
N GLY A 54 2.17 11.82 -15.46
CA GLY A 54 3.62 11.87 -15.20
C GLY A 54 4.02 11.19 -13.89
N ALA A 55 3.18 10.28 -13.39
CA ALA A 55 3.43 9.54 -12.16
C ALA A 55 4.59 8.54 -12.34
N LYS A 56 5.39 8.38 -11.26
CA LYS A 56 6.51 7.44 -11.16
C LYS A 56 6.33 6.53 -9.95
N ASN A 57 7.16 5.50 -9.84
CA ASN A 57 7.20 4.58 -8.68
C ASN A 57 5.82 4.01 -8.35
N LEU A 58 5.15 3.44 -9.36
CA LEU A 58 3.78 2.98 -9.28
C LEU A 58 3.69 1.67 -8.50
N VAL A 59 2.81 1.62 -7.48
CA VAL A 59 2.45 0.40 -6.76
C VAL A 59 0.93 0.28 -6.74
N ILE A 60 0.41 -0.81 -7.28
CA ILE A 60 -1.01 -1.18 -7.18
C ILE A 60 -1.11 -2.30 -6.14
N SER A 61 -1.76 -2.03 -5.02
CA SER A 61 -1.95 -2.98 -3.93
C SER A 61 -3.40 -3.45 -3.87
N SER A 62 -3.60 -4.77 -3.82
CA SER A 62 -4.92 -5.40 -3.74
C SER A 62 -4.83 -6.80 -3.14
N ASN A 63 -5.99 -7.40 -2.84
CA ASN A 63 -6.07 -8.80 -2.41
C ASN A 63 -6.25 -9.79 -3.58
N VAL A 64 -5.90 -9.40 -4.80
CA VAL A 64 -5.81 -10.32 -5.93
C VAL A 64 -4.49 -11.06 -5.87
N PRO A 65 -4.48 -12.41 -5.83
CA PRO A 65 -3.25 -13.18 -5.80
C PRO A 65 -2.37 -12.91 -7.02
N LEU A 66 -1.06 -12.88 -6.80
CA LEU A 66 -0.08 -12.65 -7.85
C LEU A 66 0.50 -13.98 -8.36
N ARG A 67 0.80 -14.01 -9.64
CA ARG A 67 1.58 -15.05 -10.31
C ARG A 67 3.06 -14.91 -9.90
N ARG A 68 3.87 -15.93 -10.26
CA ARG A 68 5.33 -15.89 -10.03
C ARG A 68 6.05 -14.74 -10.72
N ASP A 69 5.47 -14.21 -11.81
CA ASP A 69 5.98 -13.03 -12.53
C ASP A 69 5.54 -11.68 -11.91
N GLY A 70 4.87 -11.71 -10.76
CA GLY A 70 4.38 -10.51 -10.06
C GLY A 70 3.12 -9.89 -10.68
N LEU A 71 2.54 -10.51 -11.71
CA LEU A 71 1.29 -10.05 -12.31
C LEU A 71 0.07 -10.73 -11.66
N PRO A 72 -1.08 -10.06 -11.58
CA PRO A 72 -2.29 -10.68 -11.05
C PRO A 72 -2.78 -11.78 -11.99
N TYR A 73 -3.43 -12.81 -11.41
CA TYR A 73 -4.11 -13.82 -12.21
C TYR A 73 -5.26 -13.20 -13.01
N ALA A 74 -5.38 -13.58 -14.28
CA ALA A 74 -6.48 -13.11 -15.15
C ALA A 74 -7.86 -13.63 -14.69
N LYS A 75 -7.89 -14.83 -14.13
CA LYS A 75 -9.08 -15.41 -13.48
C LYS A 75 -8.76 -15.61 -12.01
N TYR A 76 -9.44 -14.90 -11.14
CA TYR A 76 -9.33 -15.02 -9.69
C TYR A 76 -10.73 -15.03 -9.07
N LYS A 77 -10.85 -15.62 -7.90
CA LYS A 77 -12.05 -15.49 -7.08
C LYS A 77 -12.01 -14.10 -6.42
N GLU A 78 -13.12 -13.37 -6.51
CA GLU A 78 -13.20 -12.06 -5.84
C GLU A 78 -12.86 -12.22 -4.35
N PRO A 79 -11.94 -11.41 -3.83
CA PRO A 79 -11.58 -11.46 -2.43
C PRO A 79 -12.71 -10.88 -1.55
N ASN A 80 -12.77 -11.33 -0.30
CA ASN A 80 -13.72 -10.76 0.69
C ASN A 80 -13.50 -9.26 0.88
N ASP A 81 -12.29 -8.80 0.75
CA ASP A 81 -11.94 -7.39 0.72
C ASP A 81 -11.48 -6.97 -0.68
N PRO A 82 -12.39 -6.36 -1.47
CA PRO A 82 -12.12 -5.95 -2.85
C PRO A 82 -11.38 -4.60 -2.96
N GLY A 83 -10.90 -4.05 -1.85
CA GLY A 83 -10.20 -2.78 -1.81
C GLY A 83 -8.98 -2.74 -2.73
N VAL A 84 -8.71 -1.55 -3.25
CA VAL A 84 -7.53 -1.24 -4.06
C VAL A 84 -6.88 0.02 -3.53
N ALA A 85 -5.58 0.00 -3.37
CA ALA A 85 -4.76 1.16 -3.06
C ALA A 85 -3.71 1.34 -4.16
N VAL A 86 -3.56 2.57 -4.65
CA VAL A 86 -2.60 2.94 -5.69
C VAL A 86 -1.67 3.98 -5.10
N TYR A 87 -0.39 3.64 -5.04
CA TYR A 87 0.67 4.53 -4.57
C TYR A 87 1.51 4.98 -5.77
N PHE A 88 1.84 6.24 -5.80
CA PHE A 88 2.64 6.81 -6.87
C PHE A 88 3.33 8.09 -6.42
N GLN A 89 4.28 8.56 -7.24
CA GLN A 89 5.02 9.79 -7.01
C GLN A 89 4.80 10.74 -8.18
N ILE A 90 4.49 12.00 -7.87
CA ILE A 90 4.51 13.11 -8.83
C ILE A 90 5.57 14.08 -8.36
N LYS A 91 6.54 14.39 -9.23
CA LYS A 91 7.75 15.12 -8.86
C LYS A 91 8.40 14.39 -7.65
N ASP A 92 8.59 15.04 -6.52
CA ASP A 92 9.20 14.45 -5.31
C ASP A 92 8.19 14.15 -4.20
N LYS A 93 6.89 14.19 -4.49
CA LYS A 93 5.82 13.97 -3.53
C LYS A 93 5.14 12.62 -3.74
N ASN A 94 4.91 11.90 -2.65
CA ASN A 94 4.21 10.63 -2.66
C ASN A 94 2.71 10.84 -2.48
N TYR A 95 1.92 10.09 -3.21
CA TYR A 95 0.46 10.12 -3.19
C TYR A 95 -0.09 8.71 -3.04
N ALA A 96 -1.26 8.62 -2.41
CA ALA A 96 -2.05 7.39 -2.36
C ALA A 96 -3.49 7.69 -2.73
N LEU A 97 -4.10 6.82 -3.53
CA LEU A 97 -5.53 6.80 -3.82
C LEU A 97 -6.06 5.43 -3.47
N CYS A 98 -7.11 5.40 -2.66
CA CYS A 98 -7.72 4.15 -2.21
C CYS A 98 -9.21 4.13 -2.56
N CYS A 99 -9.70 2.97 -2.97
CA CYS A 99 -11.12 2.74 -3.20
C CYS A 99 -11.50 1.33 -2.77
N ASP A 100 -12.57 1.21 -1.95
CA ASP A 100 -13.17 -0.06 -1.53
C ASP A 100 -14.70 0.02 -1.49
N ARG A 101 -15.26 1.00 -2.19
CA ARG A 101 -16.70 1.21 -2.29
C ARG A 101 -17.43 0.08 -3.03
N TRP A 102 -16.75 -0.50 -4.02
CA TRP A 102 -17.38 -1.47 -4.94
C TRP A 102 -17.06 -2.90 -4.51
N ILE A 103 -18.00 -3.81 -4.75
CA ILE A 103 -17.86 -5.23 -4.37
C ILE A 103 -16.86 -6.01 -5.24
N LYS A 104 -16.38 -5.44 -6.34
CA LYS A 104 -15.39 -6.08 -7.22
C LYS A 104 -14.13 -5.24 -7.33
N VAL A 105 -12.97 -5.91 -7.31
CA VAL A 105 -11.66 -5.26 -7.43
C VAL A 105 -11.53 -4.43 -8.72
N LYS A 106 -12.01 -4.97 -9.85
CA LYS A 106 -11.99 -4.27 -11.15
C LYS A 106 -12.70 -2.92 -11.13
N ASP A 107 -13.80 -2.85 -10.36
CA ASP A 107 -14.61 -1.64 -10.27
C ASP A 107 -13.92 -0.58 -9.40
N ASN A 108 -13.23 -0.99 -8.35
CA ASN A 108 -12.40 -0.11 -7.53
C ASN A 108 -11.19 0.42 -8.32
N LEU A 109 -10.54 -0.42 -9.16
CA LEU A 109 -9.51 0.02 -10.10
C LEU A 109 -10.05 1.06 -11.08
N ARG A 110 -11.23 0.78 -11.69
CA ARG A 110 -11.86 1.69 -12.64
C ARG A 110 -12.20 3.03 -12.00
N ALA A 111 -12.73 3.02 -10.79
CA ALA A 111 -13.08 4.24 -10.06
C ALA A 111 -11.84 5.13 -9.82
N ILE A 112 -10.70 4.55 -9.41
CA ILE A 112 -9.45 5.29 -9.22
C ILE A 112 -8.97 5.87 -10.56
N GLY A 113 -8.99 5.10 -11.65
CA GLY A 113 -8.61 5.57 -12.98
C GLY A 113 -9.45 6.76 -13.45
N LEU A 114 -10.78 6.68 -13.30
CA LEU A 114 -11.68 7.77 -13.62
C LEU A 114 -11.44 9.02 -12.76
N HIS A 115 -11.14 8.83 -11.47
CA HIS A 115 -10.80 9.90 -10.57
C HIS A 115 -9.55 10.66 -11.05
N ILE A 116 -8.48 9.94 -11.41
CA ILE A 116 -7.25 10.54 -11.95
C ILE A 116 -7.52 11.28 -13.25
N ALA A 117 -8.32 10.69 -14.16
CA ALA A 117 -8.71 11.33 -15.41
C ALA A 117 -9.45 12.65 -15.19
N ALA A 118 -10.35 12.69 -14.19
CA ALA A 118 -11.09 13.91 -13.81
C ALA A 118 -10.14 14.98 -13.25
N MET A 119 -9.21 14.60 -12.36
CA MET A 119 -8.22 15.53 -11.80
C MET A 119 -7.30 16.12 -12.87
N ARG A 120 -6.84 15.30 -13.82
CA ARG A 120 -6.09 15.79 -14.98
C ARG A 120 -6.94 16.68 -15.89
N GLY A 121 -8.25 16.40 -15.97
CA GLY A 121 -9.20 17.23 -16.69
C GLY A 121 -9.24 18.68 -16.18
N MET A 122 -9.18 18.87 -14.86
CA MET A 122 -9.18 20.21 -14.26
C MET A 122 -8.03 21.07 -14.77
N GLU A 123 -6.82 20.53 -14.87
CA GLU A 123 -5.67 21.24 -15.42
C GLU A 123 -5.85 21.51 -16.92
N ARG A 124 -6.28 20.52 -17.71
CA ARG A 124 -6.51 20.65 -19.13
C ARG A 124 -7.58 21.71 -19.47
N TRP A 125 -8.56 21.87 -18.58
CA TRP A 125 -9.63 22.87 -18.74
C TRP A 125 -9.27 24.22 -18.13
N GLY A 126 -8.08 24.37 -17.52
CA GLY A 126 -7.59 25.63 -16.97
C GLY A 126 -8.23 26.03 -15.63
N VAL A 127 -8.89 25.12 -14.92
CA VAL A 127 -9.58 25.41 -13.66
C VAL A 127 -8.66 25.26 -12.43
N GLY A 128 -7.52 24.60 -12.57
CA GLY A 128 -6.56 24.40 -11.48
C GLY A 128 -5.34 23.62 -11.95
N SER A 129 -4.39 23.41 -11.03
CA SER A 129 -3.21 22.59 -11.31
C SER A 129 -3.36 21.16 -10.76
N VAL A 130 -2.58 20.23 -11.30
CA VAL A 130 -2.50 18.85 -10.77
C VAL A 130 -2.10 18.89 -9.29
N GLU A 131 -1.15 19.74 -8.91
CA GLU A 131 -0.71 19.86 -7.51
C GLU A 131 -1.84 20.27 -6.58
N GLN A 132 -2.69 21.22 -6.99
CA GLN A 132 -3.86 21.64 -6.21
C GLN A 132 -4.88 20.50 -6.09
N ALA A 133 -5.14 19.79 -7.20
CA ALA A 133 -6.06 18.67 -7.21
C ALA A 133 -5.62 17.53 -6.27
N PHE A 134 -4.31 17.26 -6.17
CA PHE A 134 -3.75 16.19 -5.35
C PHE A 134 -3.33 16.60 -3.94
N MET A 135 -3.52 17.87 -3.54
CA MET A 135 -3.05 18.38 -2.24
C MET A 135 -3.59 17.56 -1.05
N GLY A 136 -4.86 17.12 -1.10
CA GLY A 136 -5.49 16.31 -0.07
C GLY A 136 -5.14 14.82 -0.09
N TYR A 137 -4.39 14.35 -1.09
CA TYR A 137 -4.05 12.93 -1.30
C TYR A 137 -2.57 12.63 -1.05
N GLN A 138 -1.82 13.56 -0.45
CA GLN A 138 -0.43 13.30 -0.11
C GLN A 138 -0.37 12.12 0.85
N ALA A 139 0.23 11.04 0.40
CA ALA A 139 0.57 9.95 1.30
C ALA A 139 1.65 10.48 2.25
N LEU A 140 1.42 10.31 3.54
CA LEU A 140 2.54 10.29 4.46
C LEU A 140 3.55 9.29 3.90
N PRO A 141 4.87 9.59 3.90
CA PRO A 141 5.84 8.62 3.46
C PRO A 141 5.49 7.31 4.14
N PRO A 142 5.50 6.17 3.42
CA PRO A 142 5.19 4.90 4.04
C PRO A 142 6.06 4.86 5.28
N GLN A 143 5.43 4.83 6.45
CA GLN A 143 6.19 4.52 7.64
C GLN A 143 6.82 3.20 7.28
N ARG A 144 8.15 3.18 7.07
CA ARG A 144 8.90 1.93 6.94
C ARG A 144 8.38 1.10 8.09
N GLU A 145 7.69 0.03 7.78
CA GLU A 145 7.32 -0.94 8.83
C GLU A 145 8.62 -1.17 9.56
N LYS A 146 8.69 -0.67 10.80
CA LYS A 146 9.91 -0.78 11.59
C LYS A 146 10.14 -2.27 11.70
N LYS A 147 11.18 -2.74 11.07
CA LYS A 147 11.55 -4.14 11.17
C LYS A 147 11.80 -4.44 12.64
N TRP A 148 11.63 -5.69 13.08
CA TRP A 148 11.76 -6.06 14.48
C TRP A 148 13.08 -5.54 15.10
N TRP A 149 14.17 -5.53 14.33
CA TRP A 149 15.47 -5.01 14.79
C TRP A 149 15.48 -3.49 14.95
N ASP A 150 14.73 -2.74 14.13
CA ASP A 150 14.58 -1.28 14.30
C ASP A 150 13.76 -0.94 15.54
N VAL A 151 12.74 -1.77 15.84
CA VAL A 151 11.89 -1.62 17.04
C VAL A 151 12.67 -1.95 18.31
N LEU A 152 13.41 -3.05 18.31
CA LEU A 152 14.21 -3.50 19.45
C LEU A 152 15.53 -2.71 19.60
N GLY A 153 15.93 -1.94 18.56
CA GLY A 153 17.17 -1.17 18.57
C GLY A 153 18.43 -2.04 18.54
N VAL A 154 18.37 -3.17 17.85
CA VAL A 154 19.48 -4.13 17.71
C VAL A 154 19.92 -4.26 16.26
N SER A 155 21.06 -4.91 16.03
CA SER A 155 21.51 -5.28 14.68
C SER A 155 20.55 -6.30 14.05
N PRO A 156 20.35 -6.28 12.69
CA PRO A 156 19.66 -7.37 11.98
C PRO A 156 20.33 -8.74 12.19
N ARG A 157 21.58 -8.78 12.66
CA ARG A 157 22.37 -9.99 12.95
C ARG A 157 22.58 -10.17 14.46
N ALA A 158 21.77 -9.54 15.30
CA ALA A 158 21.89 -9.65 16.75
C ALA A 158 21.66 -11.10 17.21
N THR A 159 22.42 -11.52 18.20
CA THR A 159 22.27 -12.85 18.84
C THR A 159 20.95 -12.94 19.62
N GLU A 160 20.52 -14.16 19.92
CA GLU A 160 19.29 -14.38 20.71
C GLU A 160 19.40 -13.71 22.09
N GLU A 161 20.59 -13.69 22.69
CA GLU A 161 20.88 -13.04 23.98
C GLU A 161 20.69 -11.53 23.87
N GLU A 162 21.25 -10.90 22.83
CA GLU A 162 21.13 -9.45 22.58
C GLU A 162 19.66 -9.05 22.34
N ILE A 163 18.90 -9.86 21.61
CA ILE A 163 17.48 -9.64 21.37
C ILE A 163 16.69 -9.73 22.68
N LYS A 164 16.95 -10.74 23.51
CA LYS A 164 16.29 -10.91 24.82
C LYS A 164 16.63 -9.74 25.76
N GLU A 165 17.86 -9.31 25.78
CA GLU A 165 18.30 -8.18 26.61
C GLU A 165 17.63 -6.87 26.19
N ALA A 166 17.62 -6.57 24.89
CA ALA A 166 16.95 -5.40 24.30
C ALA A 166 15.46 -5.40 24.62
N TYR A 167 14.79 -6.55 24.44
CA TYR A 167 13.39 -6.71 24.78
C TYR A 167 13.11 -6.41 26.25
N ARG A 168 13.88 -7.01 27.19
CA ARG A 168 13.71 -6.79 28.63
C ARG A 168 13.88 -5.31 29.02
N LYS A 169 14.85 -4.65 28.42
CA LYS A 169 15.12 -3.22 28.64
C LYS A 169 13.95 -2.35 28.18
N LEU A 170 13.45 -2.59 26.96
CA LEU A 170 12.33 -1.85 26.39
C LEU A 170 11.01 -2.15 27.11
N ALA A 171 10.74 -3.42 27.43
CA ALA A 171 9.55 -3.83 28.15
C ALA A 171 9.48 -3.15 29.53
N ARG A 172 10.59 -3.11 30.27
CA ARG A 172 10.66 -2.40 31.58
C ARG A 172 10.40 -0.90 31.44
N LYS A 173 10.94 -0.29 30.38
CA LYS A 173 10.81 1.16 30.15
C LYS A 173 9.38 1.56 29.71
N HIS A 174 8.71 0.72 28.94
CA HIS A 174 7.42 1.03 28.31
C HIS A 174 6.24 0.22 28.90
N HIS A 175 6.46 -0.43 30.05
CA HIS A 175 5.40 -1.18 30.72
C HIS A 175 4.31 -0.23 31.24
N PRO A 176 3.02 -0.58 31.08
CA PRO A 176 1.92 0.26 31.56
C PRO A 176 2.02 0.60 33.04
N ASP A 177 2.46 -0.33 33.90
CA ASP A 177 2.64 -0.11 35.33
C ASP A 177 3.70 0.92 35.69
N TYR A 178 4.60 1.24 34.76
CA TYR A 178 5.66 2.24 34.93
C TYR A 178 5.46 3.49 34.06
N GLY A 179 4.21 3.74 33.61
CA GLY A 179 3.85 4.93 32.82
C GLY A 179 4.08 4.81 31.33
N GLY A 180 4.30 3.61 30.83
CA GLY A 180 4.29 3.31 29.38
C GLY A 180 2.88 3.20 28.80
N SER A 181 2.77 3.03 27.48
CA SER A 181 1.49 2.83 26.83
C SER A 181 1.32 1.39 26.34
N ASP A 182 0.07 0.88 26.40
CA ASP A 182 -0.29 -0.44 25.89
C ASP A 182 0.06 -0.60 24.41
N GLU A 183 -0.08 0.47 23.62
CA GLU A 183 0.26 0.48 22.20
C GLU A 183 1.76 0.27 21.96
N GLN A 184 2.61 0.95 22.72
CA GLN A 184 4.06 0.78 22.63
C GLN A 184 4.48 -0.62 23.08
N MET A 185 3.89 -1.13 24.14
CA MET A 185 4.16 -2.48 24.62
C MET A 185 3.74 -3.54 23.60
N ALA A 186 2.58 -3.38 22.95
CA ALA A 186 2.13 -4.26 21.88
C ALA A 186 3.11 -4.29 20.69
N ILE A 187 3.66 -3.14 20.29
CA ILE A 187 4.66 -3.04 19.21
C ILE A 187 5.96 -3.78 19.61
N ILE A 188 6.43 -3.61 20.84
CA ILE A 188 7.64 -4.26 21.35
C ILE A 188 7.46 -5.78 21.41
N ASN A 189 6.30 -6.25 21.88
CA ASN A 189 5.97 -7.67 21.95
C ASN A 189 5.92 -8.29 20.54
N ALA A 190 5.23 -7.63 19.59
CA ALA A 190 5.15 -8.09 18.21
C ALA A 190 6.54 -8.20 17.56
N ALA A 191 7.41 -7.22 17.79
CA ALA A 191 8.78 -7.23 17.27
C ALA A 191 9.60 -8.39 17.87
N TYR A 192 9.44 -8.68 19.14
CA TYR A 192 10.13 -9.79 19.78
C TYR A 192 9.66 -11.15 19.26
N GLU A 193 8.35 -11.34 19.04
CA GLU A 193 7.82 -12.56 18.42
C GLU A 193 8.30 -12.73 16.98
N GLN A 194 8.38 -11.67 16.20
CA GLN A 194 8.96 -11.70 14.86
C GLN A 194 10.44 -12.10 14.89
N ALA A 195 11.22 -11.56 15.84
CA ALA A 195 12.62 -11.91 16.02
C ALA A 195 12.84 -13.39 16.33
N LYS A 196 11.97 -14.01 17.15
CA LYS A 196 12.03 -15.45 17.45
C LYS A 196 11.75 -16.33 16.23
N GLN A 197 10.90 -15.88 15.33
CA GLN A 197 10.53 -16.60 14.10
C GLN A 197 11.56 -16.40 12.98
N PHE A 198 12.50 -15.47 13.16
CA PHE A 198 13.50 -15.17 12.17
C PHE A 198 14.57 -16.26 12.14
N ASP A 199 14.57 -17.08 11.06
CA ASP A 199 15.54 -18.16 10.90
C ASP A 199 16.88 -17.61 10.40
N TYR A 200 17.88 -17.53 11.29
CA TYR A 200 19.24 -17.07 10.98
C TYR A 200 20.00 -18.00 10.02
N LYS A 201 19.47 -19.18 9.69
CA LYS A 201 20.14 -20.18 8.82
C LYS A 201 20.01 -19.87 7.32
N VAL A 202 19.23 -18.87 6.92
CA VAL A 202 18.96 -18.54 5.51
C VAL A 202 19.91 -17.48 4.93
N GLN A 203 20.87 -16.98 5.72
CA GLN A 203 21.81 -15.90 5.29
C GLN A 203 23.29 -16.33 5.26
N LEU A 204 23.56 -17.61 5.06
CA LEU A 204 24.91 -18.11 4.77
C LEU A 204 25.03 -18.54 3.31
#